data_d03d28bd17c4dbbd5a9e36faf13e2de8
#
_entry.id   d03d28bd17c4dbbd5a9e36faf13e2de8
#
_cell.length_a   1.000
_cell.length_b   1.000
_cell.length_c   1.000
_cell.angle_alpha   90.00
_cell.angle_beta   90.00
_cell.angle_gamma   90.00
#
_symmetry.space_group_name_H-M   'P 1'
#
loop_
_entity.id
_entity.type
_entity.pdbx_description
1 polymer ?
#
loop_
_entity_poly.entity_id
_entity_poly.type
_entity_poly.pdbx_seq_one_letter_code
_entity_poly.pdbx_strand_id
1 'polypeptide(L)'
;KYDVTVITQNVDNLHEKAGSSKVIHLHGDLTKVCSSINPYNSKYIQQLTPEHSHITPETKAGDGSLLRPFIVFFGESVPMIEPAAEETQKADIFVIIGTSLNVYPAAGLIQYCSPEVPIYIIDPSPIKTDNYHNIKHIEMGASDGMKELMKELKL
;
A
#
# COMPACT_ATOMS: atom_id res chain seq x y z
N LYS A 1 15.59 -14.84 -2.33
CA LYS A 1 14.98 -16.15 -2.22
C LYS A 1 13.45 -16.09 -2.47
N TYR A 2 12.83 -14.98 -2.12
CA TYR A 2 11.44 -14.65 -2.41
C TYR A 2 11.39 -13.40 -3.26
N ASP A 3 10.45 -13.35 -4.21
CA ASP A 3 10.06 -12.10 -4.88
C ASP A 3 8.97 -11.46 -4.01
N VAL A 4 9.26 -10.28 -3.47
CA VAL A 4 8.39 -9.62 -2.49
C VAL A 4 7.83 -8.34 -3.08
N THR A 5 6.51 -8.26 -3.20
CA THR A 5 5.80 -7.03 -3.50
C THR A 5 5.16 -6.48 -2.23
N VAL A 6 5.41 -5.24 -1.90
CA VAL A 6 4.74 -4.53 -0.81
C VAL A 6 3.57 -3.74 -1.39
N ILE A 7 2.37 -3.98 -0.87
CA ILE A 7 1.18 -3.18 -1.17
C ILE A 7 0.87 -2.39 0.09
N THR A 8 1.00 -1.08 0.03
CA THR A 8 0.86 -0.23 1.22
C THR A 8 -0.26 0.80 1.08
N GLN A 9 -0.95 1.05 2.19
CA GLN A 9 -1.89 2.16 2.34
C GLN A 9 -1.19 3.44 2.82
N ASN A 10 0.06 3.31 3.30
CA ASN A 10 0.86 4.45 3.71
C ASN A 10 1.31 5.27 2.48
N VAL A 11 1.42 6.57 2.69
CA VAL A 11 1.80 7.53 1.64
C VAL A 11 3.25 8.01 1.75
N ASP A 12 3.98 7.55 2.78
CA ASP A 12 5.42 7.79 2.94
C ASP A 12 6.26 6.82 2.09
N ASN A 13 7.56 7.03 2.03
CA ASN A 13 8.52 6.20 1.30
C ASN A 13 9.43 5.36 2.22
N LEU A 14 8.92 4.96 3.39
CA LEU A 14 9.73 4.21 4.37
C LEU A 14 10.06 2.80 3.90
N HIS A 15 9.19 2.17 3.11
CA HIS A 15 9.46 0.86 2.52
C HIS A 15 10.65 0.90 1.56
N GLU A 16 10.71 1.90 0.67
CA GLU A 16 11.81 2.10 -0.26
C GLU A 16 13.11 2.44 0.50
N LYS A 17 13.03 3.30 1.51
CA LYS A 17 14.18 3.61 2.39
C LYS A 17 14.69 2.39 3.14
N ALA A 18 13.82 1.44 3.45
CA ALA A 18 14.19 0.17 4.06
C ALA A 18 14.72 -0.86 3.06
N GLY A 19 14.74 -0.54 1.76
CA GLY A 19 15.30 -1.39 0.70
C GLY A 19 14.27 -2.23 -0.06
N SER A 20 12.96 -2.01 0.13
CA SER A 20 11.94 -2.65 -0.69
C SER A 20 12.02 -2.14 -2.13
N SER A 21 12.18 -3.04 -3.09
CA SER A 21 12.36 -2.70 -4.51
C SER A 21 11.06 -2.66 -5.30
N LYS A 22 9.99 -3.27 -4.79
CA LYS A 22 8.69 -3.37 -5.45
C LYS A 22 7.61 -2.97 -4.46
N VAL A 23 7.16 -1.71 -4.56
CA VAL A 23 6.16 -1.12 -3.66
C VAL A 23 5.01 -0.54 -4.47
N ILE A 24 3.79 -0.92 -4.12
CA ILE A 24 2.54 -0.38 -4.70
C ILE A 24 1.88 0.49 -3.63
N HIS A 25 1.88 1.80 -3.85
CA HIS A 25 1.22 2.78 -3.00
C HIS A 25 -0.25 2.93 -3.40
N LEU A 26 -1.17 2.32 -2.66
CA LEU A 26 -2.61 2.39 -2.96
C LEU A 26 -3.15 3.81 -2.89
N HIS A 27 -2.66 4.57 -1.92
CA HIS A 27 -3.19 5.90 -1.62
C HIS A 27 -2.24 7.03 -2.06
N GLY A 28 -1.31 6.74 -2.99
CA GLY A 28 -0.37 7.72 -3.52
C GLY A 28 0.90 7.88 -2.71
N ASP A 29 1.63 8.97 -2.96
CA ASP A 29 3.00 9.16 -2.49
C ASP A 29 3.22 10.64 -2.13
N LEU A 30 3.47 10.93 -0.86
CA LEU A 30 3.71 12.29 -0.34
C LEU A 30 5.01 12.92 -0.83
N THR A 31 5.90 12.15 -1.46
CA THR A 31 7.08 12.71 -2.10
C THR A 31 6.78 13.33 -3.46
N LYS A 32 5.53 13.31 -3.90
CA LYS A 32 5.06 13.84 -5.18
C LYS A 32 3.89 14.79 -5.00
N VAL A 33 3.73 15.64 -6.00
CA VAL A 33 2.58 16.54 -6.17
C VAL A 33 1.97 16.34 -7.55
N CYS A 34 0.71 16.73 -7.71
CA CYS A 34 -0.03 16.59 -8.95
C CYS A 34 -1.00 17.75 -9.18
N SER A 35 -1.58 17.78 -10.38
CA SER A 35 -2.70 18.67 -10.71
C SER A 35 -3.92 18.35 -9.85
N SER A 36 -4.62 19.38 -9.37
CA SER A 36 -5.87 19.21 -8.65
C SER A 36 -7.05 18.77 -9.53
N ILE A 37 -6.96 18.99 -10.84
CA ILE A 37 -8.00 18.63 -11.82
C ILE A 37 -7.68 17.30 -12.51
N ASN A 38 -6.39 17.06 -12.81
CA ASN A 38 -5.91 15.88 -13.51
C ASN A 38 -4.87 15.12 -12.68
N PRO A 39 -5.22 14.59 -11.49
CA PRO A 39 -4.24 14.09 -10.52
C PRO A 39 -3.46 12.86 -11.01
N TYR A 40 -4.02 12.08 -11.91
CA TYR A 40 -3.40 10.84 -12.41
C TYR A 40 -2.74 10.98 -13.78
N ASN A 41 -2.75 12.19 -14.37
CA ASN A 41 -2.03 12.44 -15.59
C ASN A 41 -0.53 12.60 -15.30
N SER A 42 0.28 11.65 -15.77
CA SER A 42 1.73 11.59 -15.51
C SER A 42 2.47 12.86 -15.90
N LYS A 43 1.95 13.61 -16.90
CA LYS A 43 2.51 14.90 -17.34
C LYS A 43 2.49 15.96 -16.21
N TYR A 44 1.57 15.84 -15.26
CA TYR A 44 1.37 16.82 -14.18
C TYR A 44 1.74 16.27 -12.81
N ILE A 45 2.33 15.08 -12.75
CA ILE A 45 2.90 14.53 -11.54
C ILE A 45 4.37 14.96 -11.45
N GLN A 46 4.75 15.57 -10.34
CA GLN A 46 6.10 16.07 -10.13
C GLN A 46 6.68 15.48 -8.84
N GLN A 47 7.94 15.03 -8.92
CA GLN A 47 8.70 14.61 -7.75
C GLN A 47 9.13 15.86 -6.97
N LEU A 48 8.91 15.86 -5.66
CA LEU A 48 9.46 16.87 -4.77
C LEU A 48 10.94 16.58 -4.52
N THR A 49 11.78 17.60 -4.70
CA THR A 49 13.19 17.60 -4.31
C THR A 49 13.42 18.65 -3.25
N PRO A 50 14.52 18.59 -2.47
CA PRO A 50 14.81 19.63 -1.47
C PRO A 50 14.78 21.05 -2.04
N GLU A 51 15.22 21.21 -3.30
CA GLU A 51 15.27 22.51 -4.01
C GLU A 51 13.87 22.95 -4.51
N HIS A 52 12.94 22.02 -4.73
CA HIS A 52 11.60 22.24 -5.26
C HIS A 52 10.50 21.75 -4.32
N SER A 53 10.75 21.78 -3.00
CA SER A 53 9.77 21.37 -1.99
C SER A 53 8.92 22.52 -1.45
N HIS A 54 9.26 23.77 -1.80
CA HIS A 54 8.51 24.93 -1.34
C HIS A 54 7.25 25.14 -2.21
N ILE A 55 6.14 24.59 -1.76
CA ILE A 55 4.84 24.68 -2.42
C ILE A 55 3.92 25.53 -1.56
N THR A 56 3.34 26.55 -2.16
CA THR A 56 2.30 27.40 -1.53
C THR A 56 0.91 26.99 -2.02
N PRO A 57 -0.16 27.40 -1.32
CA PRO A 57 -1.54 27.15 -1.78
C PRO A 57 -1.85 27.69 -3.17
N GLU A 58 -1.09 28.67 -3.68
CA GLU A 58 -1.27 29.30 -4.98
C GLU A 58 -0.41 28.66 -6.09
N THR A 59 0.48 27.71 -5.74
CA THR A 59 1.37 27.08 -6.72
C THR A 59 0.55 26.31 -7.76
N LYS A 60 0.88 26.55 -9.05
CA LYS A 60 0.16 25.98 -10.18
C LYS A 60 0.87 24.75 -10.76
N ALA A 61 0.05 23.79 -11.19
CA ALA A 61 0.47 22.68 -12.03
C ALA A 61 0.65 23.13 -13.49
N GLY A 62 1.23 22.27 -14.33
CA GLY A 62 1.46 22.56 -15.74
C GLY A 62 0.19 22.74 -16.59
N ASP A 63 -0.99 22.38 -16.08
CA ASP A 63 -2.30 22.64 -16.70
C ASP A 63 -2.98 23.91 -16.19
N GLY A 64 -2.29 24.70 -15.35
CA GLY A 64 -2.80 25.92 -14.75
C GLY A 64 -3.70 25.72 -13.53
N SER A 65 -4.02 24.50 -13.14
CA SER A 65 -4.73 24.18 -11.91
C SER A 65 -3.82 24.32 -10.68
N LEU A 66 -4.37 24.22 -9.49
CA LEU A 66 -3.56 24.21 -8.27
C LEU A 66 -2.78 22.90 -8.16
N LEU A 67 -1.57 22.96 -7.61
CA LEU A 67 -0.87 21.77 -7.14
C LEU A 67 -1.48 21.24 -5.85
N ARG A 68 -1.51 19.92 -5.71
CA ARG A 68 -1.88 19.23 -4.48
C ARG A 68 -0.92 18.05 -4.24
N PRO A 69 -0.82 17.53 -3.01
CA PRO A 69 -0.12 16.27 -2.77
C PRO A 69 -0.68 15.14 -3.65
N PHE A 70 0.20 14.30 -4.17
CA PHE A 70 -0.19 13.13 -4.96
C PHE A 70 -0.65 11.99 -4.04
N ILE A 71 -1.77 12.20 -3.36
CA ILE A 71 -2.41 11.22 -2.47
C ILE A 71 -3.90 11.12 -2.80
N VAL A 72 -4.49 9.97 -2.47
CA VAL A 72 -5.93 9.71 -2.59
C VAL A 72 -6.62 10.23 -1.35
N PHE A 73 -7.58 11.15 -1.50
CA PHE A 73 -8.44 11.61 -0.41
C PHE A 73 -9.69 10.74 -0.28
N PHE A 74 -10.33 10.78 0.89
CA PHE A 74 -11.60 10.10 1.09
C PHE A 74 -12.64 10.52 0.05
N GLY A 75 -13.28 9.53 -0.58
CA GLY A 75 -14.25 9.74 -1.67
C GLY A 75 -13.64 9.77 -3.07
N GLU A 76 -12.32 9.77 -3.20
CA GLU A 76 -11.66 9.64 -4.51
C GLU A 76 -11.47 8.15 -4.88
N SER A 77 -11.34 7.88 -6.17
CA SER A 77 -10.98 6.56 -6.68
C SER A 77 -9.56 6.16 -6.26
N VAL A 78 -9.33 4.87 -6.09
CA VAL A 78 -8.02 4.29 -5.77
C VAL A 78 -7.48 3.57 -7.02
N PRO A 79 -6.79 4.26 -7.93
CA PRO A 79 -6.43 3.69 -9.25
C PRO A 79 -5.43 2.53 -9.13
N MET A 80 -4.65 2.47 -8.04
CA MET A 80 -3.67 1.40 -7.81
C MET A 80 -4.29 0.11 -7.26
N ILE A 81 -5.63 0.05 -7.08
CA ILE A 81 -6.28 -1.16 -6.59
C ILE A 81 -6.25 -2.29 -7.63
N GLU A 82 -6.39 -1.96 -8.92
CA GLU A 82 -6.31 -2.96 -10.00
C GLU A 82 -4.92 -3.59 -10.11
N PRO A 83 -3.82 -2.81 -10.22
CA PRO A 83 -2.47 -3.37 -10.17
C PRO A 83 -2.19 -4.18 -8.90
N ALA A 84 -2.69 -3.75 -7.75
CA ALA A 84 -2.53 -4.47 -6.48
C ALA A 84 -3.29 -5.81 -6.49
N ALA A 85 -4.50 -5.84 -7.06
CA ALA A 85 -5.28 -7.07 -7.20
C ALA A 85 -4.58 -8.08 -8.15
N GLU A 86 -4.00 -7.61 -9.26
CA GLU A 86 -3.23 -8.45 -10.18
C GLU A 86 -2.00 -9.07 -9.50
N GLU A 87 -1.30 -8.32 -8.65
CA GLU A 87 -0.17 -8.84 -7.88
C GLU A 87 -0.64 -9.82 -6.80
N THR A 88 -1.76 -9.53 -6.14
CA THR A 88 -2.35 -10.42 -5.14
C THR A 88 -2.74 -11.78 -5.73
N GLN A 89 -3.27 -11.80 -6.95
CA GLN A 89 -3.63 -13.04 -7.66
C GLN A 89 -2.43 -13.95 -7.95
N LYS A 90 -1.22 -13.38 -8.04
CA LYS A 90 0.02 -14.13 -8.34
C LYS A 90 0.74 -14.61 -7.08
N ALA A 91 0.23 -14.24 -5.89
CA ALA A 91 0.91 -14.52 -4.65
C ALA A 91 0.91 -16.03 -4.32
N ASP A 92 2.05 -16.56 -3.90
CA ASP A 92 2.20 -17.88 -3.29
C ASP A 92 2.02 -17.81 -1.78
N ILE A 93 2.24 -16.65 -1.19
CA ILE A 93 2.03 -16.32 0.23
C ILE A 93 1.49 -14.90 0.32
N PHE A 94 0.43 -14.68 1.08
CA PHE A 94 -0.12 -13.35 1.31
C PHE A 94 -0.01 -12.97 2.78
N VAL A 95 0.59 -11.82 3.05
CA VAL A 95 0.83 -11.34 4.42
C VAL A 95 0.17 -10.00 4.62
N ILE A 96 -0.65 -9.89 5.64
CA ILE A 96 -1.37 -8.67 6.03
C ILE A 96 -0.78 -8.17 7.35
N ILE A 97 -0.33 -6.92 7.41
CA ILE A 97 0.36 -6.38 8.58
C ILE A 97 -0.26 -5.04 9.00
N GLY A 98 -0.64 -4.94 10.27
CA GLY A 98 -1.04 -3.68 10.90
C GLY A 98 -2.25 -3.02 10.26
N THR A 99 -3.24 -3.79 9.82
CA THR A 99 -4.49 -3.26 9.28
C THR A 99 -5.69 -3.98 9.87
N SER A 100 -6.69 -3.21 10.25
CA SER A 100 -7.97 -3.72 10.79
C SER A 100 -8.86 -4.38 9.73
N LEU A 101 -8.44 -4.42 8.45
CA LEU A 101 -9.25 -4.87 7.30
C LEU A 101 -10.60 -4.14 7.15
N ASN A 102 -10.71 -2.91 7.67
CA ASN A 102 -11.94 -2.11 7.62
C ASN A 102 -11.90 -1.02 6.55
N VAL A 103 -10.74 -0.73 5.96
CA VAL A 103 -10.59 0.33 4.95
C VAL A 103 -10.70 -0.27 3.54
N TYR A 104 -11.81 0.01 2.88
CA TYR A 104 -12.04 -0.38 1.50
C TYR A 104 -11.55 0.73 0.54
N PRO A 105 -11.07 0.36 -0.68
CA PRO A 105 -11.10 -0.98 -1.27
C PRO A 105 -9.92 -1.89 -0.86
N ALA A 106 -8.92 -1.40 -0.12
CA ALA A 106 -7.71 -2.17 0.25
C ALA A 106 -8.04 -3.49 0.98
N ALA A 107 -8.99 -3.47 1.92
CA ALA A 107 -9.44 -4.66 2.64
C ALA A 107 -9.99 -5.76 1.70
N GLY A 108 -10.48 -5.38 0.52
CA GLY A 108 -10.99 -6.31 -0.49
C GLY A 108 -9.90 -7.10 -1.21
N LEU A 109 -8.62 -6.72 -1.12
CA LEU A 109 -7.54 -7.42 -1.81
C LEU A 109 -7.42 -8.89 -1.42
N ILE A 110 -7.74 -9.23 -0.18
CA ILE A 110 -7.75 -10.62 0.29
C ILE A 110 -8.63 -11.55 -0.57
N GLN A 111 -9.68 -11.03 -1.19
CA GLN A 111 -10.62 -11.79 -2.03
C GLN A 111 -10.01 -12.18 -3.40
N TYR A 112 -8.90 -11.56 -3.78
CA TYR A 112 -8.17 -11.88 -5.00
C TYR A 112 -7.12 -12.98 -4.82
N CYS A 113 -6.83 -13.38 -3.58
CA CYS A 113 -5.96 -14.52 -3.33
C CYS A 113 -6.61 -15.82 -3.80
N SER A 114 -5.81 -16.70 -4.39
CA SER A 114 -6.26 -18.08 -4.64
C SER A 114 -6.63 -18.77 -3.32
N PRO A 115 -7.67 -19.61 -3.29
CA PRO A 115 -8.09 -20.33 -2.09
C PRO A 115 -6.99 -21.19 -1.42
N GLU A 116 -5.98 -21.61 -2.21
CA GLU A 116 -4.87 -22.45 -1.74
C GLU A 116 -3.72 -21.65 -1.13
N VAL A 117 -3.71 -20.31 -1.29
CA VAL A 117 -2.63 -19.45 -0.81
C VAL A 117 -2.72 -19.30 0.71
N PRO A 118 -1.65 -19.61 1.46
CA PRO A 118 -1.62 -19.33 2.89
C PRO A 118 -1.62 -17.82 3.13
N ILE A 119 -2.52 -17.39 4.01
CA ILE A 119 -2.68 -15.99 4.40
C ILE A 119 -2.25 -15.82 5.84
N TYR A 120 -1.33 -14.92 6.09
CA TYR A 120 -0.88 -14.55 7.43
C TYR A 120 -1.37 -13.15 7.77
N ILE A 121 -1.93 -12.99 8.95
CA ILE A 121 -2.30 -11.68 9.49
C ILE A 121 -1.42 -11.41 10.71
N ILE A 122 -0.69 -10.30 10.71
CA ILE A 122 0.13 -9.84 11.82
C ILE A 122 -0.50 -8.56 12.38
N ASP A 123 -1.18 -8.67 13.50
CA ASP A 123 -1.81 -7.56 14.19
C ASP A 123 -1.95 -7.90 15.68
N PRO A 124 -1.67 -6.96 16.61
CA PRO A 124 -1.84 -7.23 18.04
C PRO A 124 -3.30 -7.33 18.49
N SER A 125 -4.23 -6.89 17.66
CA SER A 125 -5.66 -6.92 17.97
C SER A 125 -6.30 -8.20 17.44
N PRO A 126 -7.26 -8.81 18.16
CA PRO A 126 -7.97 -9.96 17.65
C PRO A 126 -8.76 -9.61 16.39
N ILE A 127 -8.59 -10.41 15.34
CA ILE A 127 -9.27 -10.24 14.05
C ILE A 127 -10.23 -11.40 13.84
N LYS A 128 -11.46 -11.07 13.39
CA LYS A 128 -12.43 -12.10 13.01
C LYS A 128 -12.06 -12.71 11.67
N THR A 129 -11.70 -13.98 11.66
CA THR A 129 -11.26 -14.72 10.45
C THR A 129 -12.25 -15.79 10.01
N ASP A 130 -13.45 -15.81 10.60
CA ASP A 130 -14.44 -16.90 10.46
C ASP A 130 -14.85 -17.22 9.01
N ASN A 131 -14.64 -16.30 8.09
CA ASN A 131 -15.01 -16.44 6.68
C ASN A 131 -13.86 -16.95 5.78
N TYR A 132 -12.69 -17.27 6.34
CA TYR A 132 -11.50 -17.62 5.55
C TYR A 132 -10.86 -18.90 6.10
N HIS A 133 -10.59 -19.88 5.25
CA HIS A 133 -10.12 -21.19 5.67
C HIS A 133 -8.58 -21.30 5.83
N ASN A 134 -7.82 -20.41 5.19
CA ASN A 134 -6.35 -20.49 5.10
C ASN A 134 -5.65 -19.34 5.83
N ILE A 135 -6.30 -18.76 6.85
CA ILE A 135 -5.73 -17.63 7.60
C ILE A 135 -5.06 -18.13 8.89
N LYS A 136 -3.82 -17.68 9.08
CA LYS A 136 -3.13 -17.77 10.35
C LYS A 136 -2.93 -16.37 10.93
N HIS A 137 -3.49 -16.11 12.08
CA HIS A 137 -3.29 -14.87 12.83
C HIS A 137 -2.09 -15.01 13.78
N ILE A 138 -1.15 -14.08 13.65
CA ILE A 138 -0.02 -13.87 14.56
C ILE A 138 -0.34 -12.63 15.38
N GLU A 139 -0.84 -12.83 16.60
CA GLU A 139 -1.30 -11.76 17.49
C GLU A 139 -0.11 -11.06 18.15
N MET A 140 0.62 -10.29 17.34
CA MET A 140 1.84 -9.57 17.70
C MET A 140 1.94 -8.25 16.95
N GLY A 141 2.77 -7.33 17.47
CA GLY A 141 3.19 -6.14 16.72
C GLY A 141 3.99 -6.53 15.46
N ALA A 142 4.00 -5.66 14.46
CA ALA A 142 4.56 -5.94 13.13
C ALA A 142 5.99 -6.50 13.16
N SER A 143 6.89 -5.87 13.95
CA SER A 143 8.31 -6.28 14.00
C SER A 143 8.52 -7.69 14.58
N ASP A 144 7.83 -8.03 15.65
CA ASP A 144 7.99 -9.34 16.30
C ASP A 144 7.18 -10.41 15.57
N GLY A 145 6.00 -10.06 15.05
CA GLY A 145 5.21 -10.95 14.21
C GLY A 145 5.93 -11.34 12.92
N MET A 146 6.66 -10.40 12.29
CA MET A 146 7.50 -10.73 11.13
C MET A 146 8.65 -11.68 11.49
N LYS A 147 9.29 -11.51 12.64
CA LYS A 147 10.33 -12.47 13.10
C LYS A 147 9.74 -13.87 13.29
N GLU A 148 8.54 -13.97 13.83
CA GLU A 148 7.85 -15.24 14.01
C GLU A 148 7.48 -15.88 12.67
N LEU A 149 6.93 -15.10 11.75
CA LEU A 149 6.64 -15.56 10.40
C LEU A 149 7.89 -16.06 9.67
N MET A 150 9.01 -15.34 9.78
CA MET A 150 10.27 -15.75 9.15
C MET A 150 10.76 -17.12 9.67
N LYS A 151 10.63 -17.41 10.97
CA LYS A 151 10.96 -18.72 11.53
C LYS A 151 10.07 -19.82 10.95
N GLU A 152 8.77 -19.54 10.84
CA GLU A 152 7.81 -20.50 10.27
C GLU A 152 8.12 -20.79 8.78
N LEU A 153 8.44 -19.79 8.01
CA LEU A 153 8.82 -19.91 6.61
C LEU A 153 10.26 -20.42 6.43
N LYS A 154 10.99 -20.67 7.51
CA LYS A 154 12.41 -21.12 7.51
C LYS A 154 13.33 -20.17 6.73
N LEU A 155 13.16 -18.88 6.95
CA LEU A 155 13.93 -17.79 6.36
C LEU A 155 15.12 -17.36 7.24
#